data_72f4bf8085cefe4da5cfaf839a743f24
#
_entry.id   72f4bf8085cefe4da5cfaf839a743f24
#
_cell.length_a   1.000
_cell.length_b   1.000
_cell.length_c   1.000
_cell.angle_alpha   90.00
_cell.angle_beta   90.00
_cell.angle_gamma   90.00
#
_symmetry.space_group_name_H-M   'P 1'
#
loop_
_entity.id
_entity.type
_entity.pdbx_description
1 polymer ?
#
loop_
_entity_poly.entity_id
_entity_poly.type
_entity_poly.pdbx_seq_one_letter_code
_entity_poly.pdbx_strand_id
1 'polypeptide(L)'
;YSRIMGVGADWFYKVVANIREMVRLKREQNLSVTIGMQMVLMPQYGAEIIPLAKLAIELGVDYLVIKHCSDDENGALGVEYEKYEALYPVIREAEALSTETTKVVAKWNKIKADGQRSYERCYGAPFILQISGSGLIAPCGMLFNERYRKFHIGNIVDESFRDIISSDRYWEVMSYLG
;
A
#
# COMPACT_ATOMS: atom_id res chain seq x y z
N TYR A 1 7.47 -14.05 3.55
CA TYR A 1 6.85 -13.06 4.43
C TYR A 1 7.82 -12.63 5.53
N SER A 2 8.20 -13.52 6.44
CA SER A 2 8.97 -13.19 7.65
C SER A 2 10.30 -12.49 7.36
N ARG A 3 11.05 -12.92 6.33
CA ARG A 3 12.31 -12.31 5.93
C ARG A 3 12.12 -10.87 5.42
N ILE A 4 11.05 -10.59 4.67
CA ILE A 4 10.77 -9.25 4.13
C ILE A 4 10.29 -8.33 5.26
N MET A 5 9.47 -8.84 6.15
CA MET A 5 8.86 -8.07 7.24
C MET A 5 9.79 -7.95 8.48
N GLY A 6 10.93 -8.64 8.50
CA GLY A 6 11.85 -8.62 9.64
C GLY A 6 11.28 -9.24 10.92
N VAL A 7 10.36 -10.21 10.79
CA VAL A 7 9.65 -10.81 11.92
C VAL A 7 9.87 -12.33 12.00
N GLY A 8 9.49 -12.97 13.12
CA GLY A 8 9.58 -14.42 13.30
C GLY A 8 8.73 -15.21 12.29
N ALA A 9 9.09 -16.46 12.03
CA ALA A 9 8.42 -17.32 11.05
C ALA A 9 6.93 -17.55 11.36
N ASP A 10 6.55 -17.53 12.63
CA ASP A 10 5.18 -17.74 13.12
C ASP A 10 4.23 -16.56 12.83
N TRP A 11 4.76 -15.36 12.56
CA TRP A 11 3.95 -14.16 12.32
C TRP A 11 3.06 -14.27 11.08
N PHE A 12 3.52 -14.97 10.04
CA PHE A 12 2.67 -15.21 8.89
C PHE A 12 1.39 -15.96 9.26
N TYR A 13 1.53 -17.01 10.05
CA TYR A 13 0.38 -17.80 10.50
C TYR A 13 -0.54 -17.03 11.43
N LYS A 14 0.01 -16.16 12.28
CA LYS A 14 -0.79 -15.25 13.13
C LYS A 14 -1.62 -14.27 12.29
N VAL A 15 -1.01 -13.67 11.26
CA VAL A 15 -1.72 -12.77 10.34
C VAL A 15 -2.85 -13.52 9.62
N VAL A 16 -2.57 -14.71 9.08
CA VAL A 16 -3.57 -15.53 8.42
C VAL A 16 -4.71 -15.91 9.38
N ALA A 17 -4.39 -16.30 10.60
CA ALA A 17 -5.40 -16.62 11.63
C ALA A 17 -6.27 -15.39 11.98
N ASN A 18 -5.67 -14.21 12.10
CA ASN A 18 -6.40 -12.97 12.37
C ASN A 18 -7.35 -12.61 11.21
N ILE A 19 -6.90 -12.75 9.96
CA ILE A 19 -7.76 -12.51 8.80
C ILE A 19 -8.94 -13.49 8.79
N ARG A 20 -8.68 -14.77 9.04
CA ARG A 20 -9.73 -15.80 9.13
C ARG A 20 -10.77 -15.45 10.19
N GLU A 21 -10.31 -15.00 11.36
CA GLU A 21 -11.19 -14.58 12.44
C GLU A 21 -12.00 -13.34 12.09
N MET A 22 -11.39 -12.34 11.45
CA MET A 22 -12.11 -11.14 10.97
C MET A 22 -13.21 -11.50 9.98
N VAL A 23 -12.93 -12.41 9.02
CA VAL A 23 -13.93 -12.88 8.05
C VAL A 23 -15.04 -13.66 8.73
N ARG A 24 -14.70 -14.50 9.72
CA ARG A 24 -15.68 -15.23 10.53
C ARG A 24 -16.64 -14.29 11.25
N LEU A 25 -16.10 -13.30 11.99
CA LEU A 25 -16.88 -12.29 12.70
C LEU A 25 -17.76 -11.46 11.77
N LYS A 26 -17.22 -11.04 10.60
CA LYS A 26 -17.98 -10.33 9.57
C LYS A 26 -19.22 -11.12 9.18
N ARG A 27 -19.09 -12.41 8.91
CA ARG A 27 -20.19 -13.28 8.47
C ARG A 27 -21.19 -13.53 9.59
N GLU A 28 -20.73 -13.88 10.78
CA GLU A 28 -21.60 -14.23 11.93
C GLU A 28 -22.42 -13.04 12.42
N GLN A 29 -21.81 -11.84 12.39
CA GLN A 29 -22.47 -10.62 12.87
C GLN A 29 -23.10 -9.81 11.72
N ASN A 30 -23.08 -10.33 10.49
CA ASN A 30 -23.60 -9.65 9.29
C ASN A 30 -23.09 -8.20 9.16
N LEU A 31 -21.76 -8.01 9.35
CA LEU A 31 -21.15 -6.70 9.28
C LEU A 31 -20.95 -6.24 7.84
N SER A 32 -21.20 -4.96 7.57
CA SER A 32 -21.02 -4.34 6.24
C SER A 32 -19.57 -3.95 5.92
N VAL A 33 -18.60 -4.32 6.77
CA VAL A 33 -17.17 -4.02 6.56
C VAL A 33 -16.61 -4.76 5.35
N THR A 34 -15.67 -4.14 4.66
CA THR A 34 -14.92 -4.77 3.57
C THR A 34 -13.54 -5.20 4.08
N ILE A 35 -13.19 -6.48 3.90
CA ILE A 35 -11.90 -7.05 4.30
C ILE A 35 -11.11 -7.36 3.05
N GLY A 36 -9.97 -6.70 2.87
CA GLY A 36 -9.09 -6.89 1.72
C GLY A 36 -7.67 -7.25 2.10
N MET A 37 -7.01 -7.98 1.18
CA MET A 37 -5.58 -8.23 1.22
C MET A 37 -4.86 -7.43 0.14
N GLN A 38 -3.60 -7.10 0.38
CA GLN A 38 -2.77 -6.42 -0.61
C GLN A 38 -1.42 -7.10 -0.74
N MET A 39 -1.04 -7.38 -1.99
CA MET A 39 0.31 -7.78 -2.36
C MET A 39 1.07 -6.56 -2.90
N VAL A 40 2.15 -6.18 -2.23
CA VAL A 40 3.16 -5.30 -2.81
C VAL A 40 4.17 -6.20 -3.50
N LEU A 41 4.01 -6.34 -4.80
CA LEU A 41 4.77 -7.28 -5.62
C LEU A 41 6.13 -6.69 -5.97
N MET A 42 7.19 -7.42 -5.65
CA MET A 42 8.52 -7.26 -6.25
C MET A 42 8.75 -8.39 -7.26
N PRO A 43 9.38 -8.16 -8.41
CA PRO A 43 9.47 -9.15 -9.50
C PRO A 43 10.02 -10.51 -9.06
N GLN A 44 11.00 -10.55 -8.17
CA GLN A 44 11.58 -11.79 -7.66
C GLN A 44 10.61 -12.67 -6.84
N TYR A 45 9.45 -12.15 -6.47
CA TYR A 45 8.40 -12.88 -5.74
C TYR A 45 7.19 -13.21 -6.62
N GLY A 46 7.36 -13.24 -7.92
CA GLY A 46 6.30 -13.59 -8.88
C GLY A 46 5.67 -14.97 -8.60
N ALA A 47 6.44 -15.93 -8.11
CA ALA A 47 5.95 -17.26 -7.75
C ALA A 47 4.91 -17.26 -6.62
N GLU A 48 4.84 -16.19 -5.82
CA GLU A 48 3.89 -16.08 -4.70
C GLU A 48 2.51 -15.55 -5.13
N ILE A 49 2.35 -15.10 -6.37
CA ILE A 49 1.10 -14.48 -6.86
C ILE A 49 -0.06 -15.47 -6.78
N ILE A 50 0.05 -16.64 -7.40
CA ILE A 50 -1.01 -17.65 -7.41
C ILE A 50 -1.27 -18.23 -6.02
N PRO A 51 -0.26 -18.64 -5.22
CA PRO A 51 -0.49 -19.08 -3.84
C PRO A 51 -1.26 -18.04 -3.00
N LEU A 52 -0.91 -16.75 -3.11
CA LEU A 52 -1.60 -15.71 -2.36
C LEU A 52 -3.03 -15.48 -2.84
N ALA A 53 -3.29 -15.55 -4.15
CA ALA A 53 -4.64 -15.45 -4.70
C ALA A 53 -5.53 -16.61 -4.19
N LYS A 54 -5.02 -17.83 -4.19
CA LYS A 54 -5.71 -19.00 -3.62
C LYS A 54 -5.98 -18.85 -2.13
N LEU A 55 -5.00 -18.36 -1.37
CA LEU A 55 -5.17 -18.10 0.06
C LEU A 55 -6.26 -17.05 0.32
N ALA A 56 -6.29 -15.96 -0.46
CA ALA A 56 -7.32 -14.93 -0.34
C ALA A 56 -8.74 -15.49 -0.55
N ILE A 57 -8.90 -16.39 -1.54
CA ILE A 57 -10.16 -17.08 -1.83
C ILE A 57 -10.52 -18.05 -0.70
N GLU A 58 -9.56 -18.85 -0.22
CA GLU A 58 -9.75 -19.77 0.91
C GLU A 58 -10.21 -19.04 2.16
N LEU A 59 -9.58 -17.92 2.47
CA LEU A 59 -9.95 -17.08 3.62
C LEU A 59 -11.31 -16.40 3.43
N GLY A 60 -11.76 -16.22 2.19
CA GLY A 60 -13.01 -15.57 1.85
C GLY A 60 -13.02 -14.07 2.12
N VAL A 61 -11.88 -13.41 1.90
CA VAL A 61 -11.81 -11.94 1.90
C VAL A 61 -12.55 -11.35 0.71
N ASP A 62 -12.95 -10.09 0.78
CA ASP A 62 -13.70 -9.47 -0.30
C ASP A 62 -12.82 -9.22 -1.54
N TYR A 63 -11.53 -8.91 -1.33
CA TYR A 63 -10.61 -8.72 -2.45
C TYR A 63 -9.14 -8.97 -2.09
N LEU A 64 -8.35 -9.29 -3.12
CA LEU A 64 -6.90 -9.20 -3.13
C LEU A 64 -6.48 -8.17 -4.18
N VAL A 65 -5.71 -7.16 -3.80
CA VAL A 65 -5.09 -6.21 -4.72
C VAL A 65 -3.61 -6.56 -4.92
N ILE A 66 -3.20 -6.70 -6.18
CA ILE A 66 -1.79 -6.84 -6.57
C ILE A 66 -1.32 -5.49 -7.13
N LYS A 67 -0.30 -4.90 -6.53
CA LYS A 67 0.33 -3.67 -7.02
C LYS A 67 1.86 -3.83 -7.05
N HIS A 68 2.52 -3.10 -7.95
CA HIS A 68 3.97 -3.06 -7.97
C HIS A 68 4.54 -2.45 -6.66
N CYS A 69 5.75 -2.83 -6.31
CA CYS A 69 6.53 -2.15 -5.29
C CYS A 69 7.02 -0.81 -5.87
N SER A 70 6.83 0.28 -5.15
CA SER A 70 7.45 1.56 -5.48
C SER A 70 8.77 1.67 -4.72
N ASP A 71 9.85 1.96 -5.44
CA ASP A 71 11.15 2.25 -4.82
C ASP A 71 11.25 3.73 -4.43
N ASP A 72 12.25 4.07 -3.64
CA ASP A 72 12.59 5.46 -3.39
C ASP A 72 13.47 6.01 -4.53
N GLU A 73 13.79 7.31 -4.48
CA GLU A 73 14.59 7.98 -5.51
C GLU A 73 16.04 7.50 -5.61
N ASN A 74 16.52 6.73 -4.63
CA ASN A 74 17.87 6.16 -4.64
C ASN A 74 17.88 4.68 -5.05
N GLY A 75 16.71 4.09 -5.32
CA GLY A 75 16.60 2.68 -5.65
C GLY A 75 16.97 1.76 -4.49
N ALA A 76 16.70 2.15 -3.24
CA ALA A 76 17.13 1.44 -2.04
C ALA A 76 16.59 0.01 -1.92
N LEU A 77 15.44 -0.29 -2.56
CA LEU A 77 14.85 -1.62 -2.60
C LEU A 77 15.31 -2.44 -3.81
N GLY A 78 15.97 -1.81 -4.79
CA GLY A 78 16.47 -2.46 -6.00
C GLY A 78 15.33 -3.06 -6.84
N VAL A 79 14.23 -2.34 -7.03
CA VAL A 79 13.08 -2.82 -7.81
C VAL A 79 13.40 -2.78 -9.29
N GLU A 80 13.49 -3.96 -9.92
CA GLU A 80 13.75 -4.12 -11.35
C GLU A 80 12.42 -4.01 -12.13
N TYR A 81 12.01 -2.77 -12.44
CA TYR A 81 10.69 -2.49 -13.02
C TYR A 81 10.46 -3.20 -14.37
N GLU A 82 11.47 -3.34 -15.21
CA GLU A 82 11.43 -4.03 -16.49
C GLU A 82 11.04 -5.51 -16.38
N LYS A 83 11.29 -6.12 -15.22
CA LYS A 83 10.93 -7.54 -14.98
C LYS A 83 9.46 -7.78 -14.71
N TYR A 84 8.65 -6.72 -14.50
CA TYR A 84 7.20 -6.91 -14.31
C TYR A 84 6.52 -7.44 -15.56
N GLU A 85 7.00 -7.13 -16.75
CA GLU A 85 6.39 -7.59 -18.00
C GLU A 85 6.31 -9.12 -18.07
N ALA A 86 7.37 -9.79 -17.62
CA ALA A 86 7.41 -11.26 -17.57
C ALA A 86 6.34 -11.86 -16.61
N LEU A 87 5.82 -11.07 -15.69
CA LEU A 87 4.79 -11.50 -14.73
C LEU A 87 3.36 -11.25 -15.21
N TYR A 88 3.14 -10.56 -16.33
CA TYR A 88 1.79 -10.26 -16.81
C TYR A 88 0.91 -11.49 -17.00
N PRO A 89 1.41 -12.62 -17.56
CA PRO A 89 0.59 -13.82 -17.71
C PRO A 89 0.12 -14.36 -16.36
N VAL A 90 1.00 -14.51 -15.37
CA VAL A 90 0.66 -15.06 -14.06
C VAL A 90 -0.24 -14.10 -13.24
N ILE A 91 -0.09 -12.79 -13.43
CA ILE A 91 -0.98 -11.80 -12.81
C ILE A 91 -2.40 -11.94 -13.38
N ARG A 92 -2.55 -12.10 -14.69
CA ARG A 92 -3.85 -12.34 -15.35
C ARG A 92 -4.46 -13.68 -14.94
N GLU A 93 -3.64 -14.72 -14.79
CA GLU A 93 -4.08 -15.99 -14.25
C GLU A 93 -4.65 -15.82 -12.83
N ALA A 94 -3.97 -15.05 -11.98
CA ALA A 94 -4.47 -14.75 -10.63
C ALA A 94 -5.82 -14.00 -10.66
N GLU A 95 -5.97 -13.01 -11.55
CA GLU A 95 -7.24 -12.29 -11.71
C GLU A 95 -8.38 -13.22 -12.17
N ALA A 96 -8.06 -14.20 -13.04
CA ALA A 96 -9.02 -15.19 -13.50
C ALA A 96 -9.50 -16.16 -12.41
N LEU A 97 -8.78 -16.27 -11.27
CA LEU A 97 -9.22 -17.04 -10.10
C LEU A 97 -10.34 -16.34 -9.31
N SER A 98 -10.68 -15.09 -9.63
CA SER A 98 -11.74 -14.35 -8.93
C SER A 98 -13.03 -15.15 -8.85
N THR A 99 -13.69 -15.10 -7.70
CA THR A 99 -15.00 -15.70 -7.46
C THR A 99 -16.09 -14.63 -7.37
N GLU A 100 -17.32 -15.04 -7.10
CA GLU A 100 -18.41 -14.08 -6.82
C GLU A 100 -18.13 -13.26 -5.55
N THR A 101 -17.51 -13.89 -4.54
CA THR A 101 -17.30 -13.30 -3.21
C THR A 101 -15.92 -12.71 -3.01
N THR A 102 -14.89 -13.16 -3.74
CA THR A 102 -13.51 -12.68 -3.62
C THR A 102 -13.00 -12.19 -4.97
N LYS A 103 -12.65 -10.92 -5.08
CA LYS A 103 -12.08 -10.35 -6.31
C LYS A 103 -10.56 -10.25 -6.21
N VAL A 104 -9.86 -10.81 -7.20
CA VAL A 104 -8.42 -10.61 -7.39
C VAL A 104 -8.24 -9.55 -8.47
N VAL A 105 -7.57 -8.45 -8.17
CA VAL A 105 -7.40 -7.32 -9.08
C VAL A 105 -5.97 -6.81 -9.07
N ALA A 106 -5.44 -6.48 -10.24
CA ALA A 106 -4.13 -5.89 -10.38
C ALA A 106 -4.20 -4.40 -10.71
N LYS A 107 -3.30 -3.61 -10.15
CA LYS A 107 -3.17 -2.18 -10.47
C LYS A 107 -2.35 -2.01 -11.74
N TRP A 108 -2.91 -2.44 -12.89
CA TRP A 108 -2.24 -2.49 -14.19
C TRP A 108 -1.62 -1.16 -14.62
N ASN A 109 -2.28 -0.03 -14.36
CA ASN A 109 -1.74 1.29 -14.66
C ASN A 109 -0.44 1.59 -13.89
N LYS A 110 -0.24 0.97 -12.73
CA LYS A 110 0.99 1.09 -11.94
C LYS A 110 2.03 0.05 -12.34
N ILE A 111 1.60 -1.19 -12.59
CA ILE A 111 2.47 -2.31 -12.99
C ILE A 111 3.13 -2.03 -14.35
N LYS A 112 2.38 -1.43 -15.29
CA LYS A 112 2.86 -1.10 -16.64
C LYS A 112 3.59 0.23 -16.74
N ALA A 113 3.69 0.99 -15.67
CA ALA A 113 4.29 2.30 -15.71
C ALA A 113 5.83 2.29 -15.59
N ASP A 114 6.47 1.12 -15.42
CA ASP A 114 7.92 0.94 -15.28
C ASP A 114 8.56 1.92 -14.28
N GLY A 115 7.87 2.18 -13.16
CA GLY A 115 8.29 3.19 -12.19
C GLY A 115 8.11 4.63 -12.67
N GLN A 116 7.71 4.85 -13.91
CA GLN A 116 7.51 6.17 -14.50
C GLN A 116 6.21 6.82 -14.01
N ARG A 117 6.20 8.14 -13.99
CA ARG A 117 5.01 8.94 -13.71
C ARG A 117 4.66 9.76 -14.95
N SER A 118 3.38 9.72 -15.34
CA SER A 118 2.87 10.50 -16.48
C SER A 118 2.53 11.95 -16.14
N TYR A 119 2.80 12.38 -14.91
CA TYR A 119 2.50 13.71 -14.42
C TYR A 119 3.75 14.38 -13.80
N GLU A 120 3.87 15.67 -13.96
CA GLU A 120 4.97 16.46 -13.43
C GLU A 120 4.74 16.88 -11.97
N ARG A 121 3.46 17.05 -11.57
CA ARG A 121 3.06 17.52 -10.23
C ARG A 121 2.04 16.59 -9.59
N CYS A 122 2.14 16.44 -8.28
CA CYS A 122 1.20 15.63 -7.49
C CYS A 122 0.10 16.50 -6.88
N TYR A 123 -1.04 16.57 -7.52
CA TYR A 123 -2.22 17.26 -7.01
C TYR A 123 -2.93 16.54 -5.85
N GLY A 124 -2.46 15.38 -5.44
CA GLY A 124 -2.99 14.64 -4.30
C GLY A 124 -2.58 15.22 -2.93
N ALA A 125 -1.47 15.93 -2.87
CA ALA A 125 -0.88 16.40 -1.63
C ALA A 125 -1.84 17.21 -0.72
N PRO A 126 -2.63 18.17 -1.23
CA PRO A 126 -3.58 18.91 -0.40
C PRO A 126 -4.75 18.07 0.14
N PHE A 127 -5.04 16.93 -0.48
CA PHE A 127 -6.19 16.09 -0.14
C PHE A 127 -5.83 14.84 0.66
N ILE A 128 -4.56 14.45 0.68
CA ILE A 128 -4.09 13.22 1.30
C ILE A 128 -2.88 13.53 2.18
N LEU A 129 -3.13 14.04 3.37
CA LEU A 129 -2.09 14.18 4.38
C LEU A 129 -1.84 12.83 5.06
N GLN A 130 -0.60 12.57 5.40
CA GLN A 130 -0.21 11.38 6.14
C GLN A 130 0.37 11.74 7.50
N ILE A 131 0.10 10.88 8.48
CA ILE A 131 0.56 11.04 9.86
C ILE A 131 1.46 9.85 10.18
N SER A 132 2.66 10.11 10.64
CA SER A 132 3.59 9.07 11.08
C SER A 132 3.22 8.52 12.45
N GLY A 133 3.84 7.42 12.85
CA GLY A 133 3.68 6.85 14.20
C GLY A 133 4.14 7.78 15.33
N SER A 134 4.93 8.82 15.05
CA SER A 134 5.34 9.86 16.00
C SER A 134 4.46 11.11 15.96
N GLY A 135 3.36 11.10 15.21
CA GLY A 135 2.46 12.25 15.09
C GLY A 135 2.86 13.28 14.04
N LEU A 136 4.02 13.13 13.39
CA LEU A 136 4.49 14.05 12.34
C LEU A 136 3.56 14.00 11.13
N ILE A 137 3.19 15.17 10.60
CA ILE A 137 2.36 15.33 9.40
C ILE A 137 3.21 15.74 8.20
N ALA A 138 3.03 15.03 7.10
CA ALA A 138 3.63 15.34 5.81
C ALA A 138 2.65 15.06 4.64
N PRO A 139 2.83 15.68 3.46
CA PRO A 139 1.97 15.47 2.28
C PRO A 139 2.06 14.05 1.70
N CYS A 140 3.12 13.30 2.03
CA CYS A 140 3.36 11.96 1.54
C CYS A 140 4.21 11.17 2.54
N GLY A 141 3.95 9.87 2.68
CA GLY A 141 4.70 8.98 3.57
C GLY A 141 6.19 8.84 3.23
N MET A 142 6.57 9.13 2.00
CA MET A 142 7.98 9.16 1.61
C MET A 142 8.73 10.39 2.16
N LEU A 143 8.03 11.38 2.68
CA LEU A 143 8.60 12.65 3.12
C LEU A 143 8.80 12.73 4.64
N PHE A 144 8.66 11.64 5.38
CA PHE A 144 8.88 11.63 6.84
C PHE A 144 10.35 11.62 7.24
N ASN A 145 11.26 11.31 6.31
CA ASN A 145 12.68 11.32 6.60
C ASN A 145 13.16 12.76 6.87
N GLU A 146 14.14 12.93 7.78
CA GLU A 146 14.68 14.23 8.18
C GLU A 146 15.23 15.05 7.01
N ARG A 147 15.78 14.41 5.99
CA ARG A 147 16.23 15.09 4.74
C ARG A 147 15.12 15.84 4.03
N TYR A 148 13.83 15.51 4.31
CA TYR A 148 12.64 16.16 3.76
C TYR A 148 11.94 17.10 4.74
N ARG A 149 12.63 17.52 5.81
CA ARG A 149 12.08 18.39 6.85
C ARG A 149 11.37 19.62 6.31
N LYS A 150 11.80 20.15 5.17
CA LYS A 150 11.13 21.27 4.49
C LYS A 150 9.67 20.99 4.09
N PHE A 151 9.27 19.71 4.03
CA PHE A 151 7.90 19.28 3.73
C PHE A 151 7.13 18.84 4.98
N HIS A 152 7.73 18.90 6.17
CA HIS A 152 7.02 18.61 7.40
C HIS A 152 6.11 19.79 7.75
N ILE A 153 4.84 19.50 8.04
CA ILE A 153 3.80 20.52 8.23
C ILE A 153 3.64 20.84 9.72
N GLY A 154 3.58 19.83 10.57
CA GLY A 154 3.37 19.95 12.00
C GLY A 154 3.33 18.59 12.69
N ASN A 155 3.00 18.57 13.98
CA ASN A 155 2.88 17.32 14.74
C ASN A 155 1.61 17.33 15.59
N ILE A 156 0.74 16.31 15.43
CA ILE A 156 -0.52 16.20 16.16
C ILE A 156 -0.36 15.91 17.67
N VAL A 157 0.86 15.59 18.12
CA VAL A 157 1.16 15.47 19.55
C VAL A 157 1.27 16.85 20.19
N ASP A 158 1.73 17.85 19.44
CA ASP A 158 2.03 19.20 19.92
C ASP A 158 0.89 20.20 19.64
N GLU A 159 0.15 19.98 18.53
CA GLU A 159 -0.86 20.92 18.04
C GLU A 159 -2.12 20.16 17.58
N SER A 160 -3.29 20.85 17.58
CA SER A 160 -4.49 20.26 17.00
C SER A 160 -4.36 20.13 15.47
N PHE A 161 -4.93 19.06 14.89
CA PHE A 161 -4.94 18.90 13.44
C PHE A 161 -5.56 20.10 12.72
N ARG A 162 -6.58 20.72 13.31
CA ARG A 162 -7.24 21.91 12.76
C ARG A 162 -6.25 23.07 12.65
N ASP A 163 -5.48 23.33 13.71
CA ASP A 163 -4.53 24.44 13.73
C ASP A 163 -3.41 24.21 12.72
N ILE A 164 -2.92 22.97 12.63
CA ILE A 164 -1.88 22.58 11.65
C ILE A 164 -2.34 22.85 10.21
N ILE A 165 -3.52 22.39 9.80
CA ILE A 165 -4.02 22.57 8.41
C ILE A 165 -4.46 24.00 8.11
N SER A 166 -4.64 24.85 9.14
CA SER A 166 -4.96 26.26 9.00
C SER A 166 -3.72 27.16 9.07
N SER A 167 -2.54 26.57 9.34
CA SER A 167 -1.30 27.32 9.54
C SER A 167 -0.70 27.82 8.22
N ASP A 168 0.08 28.90 8.30
CA ASP A 168 0.89 29.37 7.17
C ASP A 168 1.85 28.29 6.69
N ARG A 169 2.36 27.46 7.60
CA ARG A 169 3.26 26.37 7.28
C ARG A 169 2.61 25.32 6.37
N TYR A 170 1.34 25.01 6.57
CA TYR A 170 0.60 24.12 5.66
C TYR A 170 0.61 24.68 4.24
N TRP A 171 0.25 25.96 4.08
CA TRP A 171 0.16 26.59 2.76
C TRP A 171 1.52 26.79 2.11
N GLU A 172 2.56 27.10 2.90
CA GLU A 172 3.94 27.14 2.42
C GLU A 172 4.35 25.80 1.80
N VAL A 173 4.12 24.69 2.51
CA VAL A 173 4.45 23.34 2.00
C VAL A 173 3.62 23.01 0.76
N MET A 174 2.33 23.33 0.73
CA MET A 174 1.48 23.06 -0.45
C MET A 174 1.96 23.88 -1.67
N SER A 175 2.46 25.10 -1.48
CA SER A 175 2.99 25.93 -2.56
C SER A 175 4.27 25.37 -3.21
N TYR A 176 5.07 24.59 -2.47
CA TYR A 176 6.23 23.88 -3.04
C TYR A 176 5.83 22.70 -3.94
N LEU A 177 4.63 22.15 -3.75
CA LEU A 177 4.18 20.94 -4.41
C LEU A 177 3.24 21.21 -5.60
N GLY A 178 2.66 22.40 -5.64
CA GLY A 178 1.82 22.95 -6.72
C GLY A 178 2.61 23.80 -7.68
#